data_bfbd4dc15dfdcc48141235e5a06e2076
#
_entry.id   bfbd4dc15dfdcc48141235e5a06e2076
#
_cell.length_a   1.000
_cell.length_b   1.000
_cell.length_c   1.000
_cell.angle_alpha   90.00
_cell.angle_beta   90.00
_cell.angle_gamma   90.00
#
_symmetry.space_group_name_H-M   'P 1'
#
loop_
_entity.id
_entity.type
_entity.pdbx_description
1 polymer ?
#
loop_
_entity_poly.entity_id
_entity_poly.type
_entity_poly.pdbx_seq_one_letter_code
_entity_poly.pdbx_strand_id
1 'polypeptide(L)'
;MITFNVVFTPGTSARLLAFALSLLQGTGVRVRLVANGCGPEDVERLSDAAQTDERISHLVLPNSHTVEHGVALNHLFEAFPDDPEFAFADSDVIASGDFMEQLWPTRPGQAAVFSAPPVWATDDDGVVPPRWPLLSGRLRVLQDGTPVGGTYLAIYDRAATEPIWRTAPRGFGIHHRHAVPRALTRALAQRGWSFRYFDTCRLVNVQLLLAGYELDNRAIPELHHVGGFSGPSFWNPRAMLRSVRWSERSKGERRFGRIADHFAFRVYLAGRQRHPRFRRLIERRSAVRAYMHAVLDAMFAGEALPPAPHTDSVEVDRRVAALVATIQAQLERSARFASRK
;
A
#
# COMPACT_ATOMS: atom_id res chain seq x y z
N MET A 1 19.16 10.96 1.98
CA MET A 1 18.38 10.42 3.11
C MET A 1 16.92 10.45 2.70
N ILE A 2 16.18 9.33 2.80
CA ILE A 2 14.78 9.22 2.32
C ILE A 2 13.83 9.07 3.50
N THR A 3 12.72 9.83 3.50
CA THR A 3 11.68 9.74 4.53
C THR A 3 10.50 8.92 4.02
N PHE A 4 10.29 7.72 4.57
CA PHE A 4 9.10 6.93 4.30
C PHE A 4 7.92 7.42 5.14
N ASN A 5 6.85 7.81 4.49
CA ASN A 5 5.57 8.13 5.11
C ASN A 5 4.79 6.82 5.33
N VAL A 6 4.50 6.48 6.58
CA VAL A 6 3.74 5.28 6.94
C VAL A 6 2.43 5.68 7.57
N VAL A 7 1.32 5.44 6.87
CA VAL A 7 -0.02 5.89 7.27
C VAL A 7 -0.69 4.84 8.15
N PHE A 8 -1.02 5.23 9.37
CA PHE A 8 -1.79 4.42 10.32
C PHE A 8 -3.25 4.83 10.31
N THR A 9 -4.12 3.84 10.46
CA THR A 9 -5.57 4.02 10.62
C THR A 9 -6.00 3.56 12.01
N PRO A 10 -7.21 3.90 12.49
CA PRO A 10 -7.64 3.60 13.86
C PRO A 10 -7.42 2.14 14.27
N GLY A 11 -6.74 1.94 15.39
CA GLY A 11 -6.46 0.63 15.99
C GLY A 11 -5.34 -0.17 15.33
N THR A 12 -4.63 0.37 14.34
CA THR A 12 -3.55 -0.36 13.66
C THR A 12 -2.18 -0.15 14.31
N SER A 13 -1.95 0.97 15.01
CA SER A 13 -0.64 1.31 15.58
C SER A 13 -0.16 0.27 16.59
N ALA A 14 -1.06 -0.25 17.44
CA ALA A 14 -0.71 -1.23 18.47
C ALA A 14 -0.02 -2.49 17.91
N ARG A 15 -0.35 -2.89 16.68
CA ARG A 15 0.14 -4.12 16.06
C ARG A 15 1.17 -3.89 14.97
N LEU A 16 1.10 -2.74 14.28
CA LEU A 16 1.90 -2.49 13.08
C LEU A 16 3.03 -1.48 13.29
N LEU A 17 3.13 -0.82 14.45
CA LEU A 17 4.20 0.13 14.71
C LEU A 17 5.59 -0.49 14.56
N ALA A 18 5.81 -1.70 15.09
CA ALA A 18 7.07 -2.41 14.97
C ALA A 18 7.46 -2.69 13.50
N PHE A 19 6.46 -2.86 12.61
CA PHE A 19 6.69 -3.05 11.18
C PHE A 19 7.23 -1.75 10.56
N ALA A 20 6.55 -0.63 10.80
CA ALA A 20 7.00 0.67 10.31
C ALA A 20 8.42 1.00 10.82
N LEU A 21 8.71 0.75 12.10
CA LEU A 21 10.02 1.01 12.69
C LEU A 21 11.11 0.09 12.11
N SER A 22 10.77 -1.09 11.62
CA SER A 22 11.74 -1.97 10.96
C SER A 22 12.35 -1.35 9.70
N LEU A 23 11.66 -0.41 9.04
CA LEU A 23 12.18 0.31 7.87
C LEU A 23 13.47 1.10 8.19
N LEU A 24 13.70 1.44 9.46
CA LEU A 24 14.94 2.08 9.91
C LEU A 24 16.19 1.18 9.76
N GLN A 25 16.03 -0.10 9.38
CA GLN A 25 17.14 -0.96 9.00
C GLN A 25 17.72 -0.59 7.63
N GLY A 26 16.96 0.14 6.81
CA GLY A 26 17.47 0.71 5.56
C GLY A 26 18.47 1.84 5.81
N THR A 27 19.64 1.76 5.17
CA THR A 27 20.66 2.81 5.25
C THR A 27 20.11 4.14 4.71
N GLY A 28 20.23 5.21 5.51
CA GLY A 28 19.76 6.54 5.14
C GLY A 28 18.23 6.71 5.17
N VAL A 29 17.52 5.80 5.82
CA VAL A 29 16.05 5.87 5.98
C VAL A 29 15.66 6.67 7.22
N ARG A 30 14.65 7.52 7.04
CA ARG A 30 13.81 8.12 8.09
C ARG A 30 12.39 7.60 7.95
N VAL A 31 11.65 7.60 9.05
CA VAL A 31 10.24 7.17 9.06
C VAL A 31 9.37 8.30 9.61
N ARG A 32 8.32 8.66 8.88
CA ARG A 32 7.28 9.55 9.35
C ARG A 32 6.02 8.73 9.64
N LEU A 33 5.66 8.63 10.91
CA LEU A 33 4.48 7.94 11.40
C LEU A 33 3.29 8.88 11.28
N VAL A 34 2.31 8.53 10.44
CA VAL A 34 1.20 9.42 10.07
C VAL A 34 -0.11 8.89 10.63
N ALA A 35 -0.72 9.63 11.55
CA ALA A 35 -2.04 9.30 12.10
C ALA A 35 -3.16 9.81 11.18
N ASN A 36 -3.94 8.90 10.60
CA ASN A 36 -5.06 9.20 9.69
C ASN A 36 -6.40 8.87 10.36
N GLY A 37 -6.99 9.84 11.03
CA GLY A 37 -8.25 9.69 11.78
C GLY A 37 -8.13 8.77 12.98
N CYS A 38 -6.93 8.62 13.53
CA CYS A 38 -6.61 7.81 14.69
C CYS A 38 -7.19 8.41 15.99
N GLY A 39 -7.49 7.54 16.96
CA GLY A 39 -7.87 7.95 18.32
C GLY A 39 -6.66 8.38 19.15
N PRO A 40 -6.90 8.96 20.36
CA PRO A 40 -5.84 9.46 21.23
C PRO A 40 -4.75 8.43 21.55
N GLU A 41 -5.13 7.19 21.84
CA GLU A 41 -4.19 6.10 22.16
C GLU A 41 -3.23 5.77 21.00
N ASP A 42 -3.74 5.77 19.75
CA ASP A 42 -2.88 5.58 18.58
C ASP A 42 -1.93 6.76 18.41
N VAL A 43 -2.44 8.01 18.56
CA VAL A 43 -1.65 9.24 18.42
C VAL A 43 -0.54 9.28 19.47
N GLU A 44 -0.84 9.00 20.74
CA GLU A 44 0.13 8.93 21.83
C GLU A 44 1.23 7.91 21.51
N ARG A 45 0.85 6.68 21.13
CA ARG A 45 1.82 5.62 20.79
C ARG A 45 2.75 5.99 19.63
N LEU A 46 2.22 6.68 18.60
CA LEU A 46 3.03 7.15 17.48
C LEU A 46 3.95 8.31 17.88
N SER A 47 3.47 9.20 18.76
CA SER A 47 4.24 10.31 19.33
C SER A 47 5.38 9.80 20.21
N ASP A 48 5.11 8.84 21.09
CA ASP A 48 6.13 8.23 21.96
C ASP A 48 7.22 7.55 21.15
N ALA A 49 6.84 6.83 20.09
CA ALA A 49 7.81 6.22 19.18
C ALA A 49 8.72 7.27 18.53
N ALA A 50 8.18 8.43 18.16
CA ALA A 50 8.97 9.50 17.56
C ALA A 50 9.98 10.13 18.52
N GLN A 51 9.83 9.94 19.84
CA GLN A 51 10.78 10.40 20.84
C GLN A 51 11.96 9.43 21.07
N THR A 52 11.90 8.23 20.50
CA THR A 52 12.91 7.17 20.76
C THR A 52 14.11 7.22 19.82
N ASP A 53 13.98 7.82 18.63
CA ASP A 53 15.04 7.88 17.60
C ASP A 53 14.82 9.15 16.74
N GLU A 54 15.86 9.94 16.54
CA GLU A 54 15.82 11.19 15.74
C GLU A 54 15.43 10.97 14.26
N ARG A 55 15.53 9.74 13.77
CA ARG A 55 15.09 9.37 12.42
C ARG A 55 13.58 9.15 12.32
N ILE A 56 12.87 9.19 13.45
CA ILE A 56 11.42 9.00 13.50
C ILE A 56 10.78 10.38 13.71
N SER A 57 9.78 10.68 12.89
CA SER A 57 8.91 11.82 13.10
C SER A 57 7.45 11.36 13.16
N HIS A 58 6.59 12.20 13.70
CA HIS A 58 5.17 11.92 13.84
C HIS A 58 4.35 13.09 13.27
N LEU A 59 3.23 12.78 12.63
CA LEU A 59 2.30 13.74 12.06
C LEU A 59 0.86 13.26 12.26
N VAL A 60 -0.01 14.15 12.71
CA VAL A 60 -1.46 13.93 12.72
C VAL A 60 -2.07 14.68 11.53
N LEU A 61 -2.78 13.97 10.65
CA LEU A 61 -3.51 14.63 9.57
C LEU A 61 -4.67 15.47 10.12
N PRO A 62 -5.01 16.60 9.48
CA PRO A 62 -5.98 17.55 10.01
C PRO A 62 -7.45 17.10 9.89
N ASN A 63 -7.69 15.81 9.69
CA ASN A 63 -9.02 15.23 9.51
C ASN A 63 -9.50 14.52 10.78
N SER A 64 -10.75 14.75 11.16
CA SER A 64 -11.39 14.11 12.32
C SER A 64 -11.84 12.65 12.07
N HIS A 65 -11.65 12.14 10.87
CA HIS A 65 -12.03 10.78 10.45
C HIS A 65 -11.01 10.24 9.45
N THR A 66 -10.96 8.94 9.31
CA THR A 66 -10.07 8.29 8.33
C THR A 66 -10.42 8.72 6.92
N VAL A 67 -9.46 9.31 6.21
CA VAL A 67 -9.57 9.59 4.77
C VAL A 67 -8.98 8.44 3.95
N GLU A 68 -9.32 8.42 2.65
CA GLU A 68 -8.76 7.48 1.69
C GLU A 68 -7.23 7.59 1.65
N HIS A 69 -6.52 6.46 1.53
CA HIS A 69 -5.05 6.42 1.56
C HIS A 69 -4.41 7.41 0.57
N GLY A 70 -4.89 7.45 -0.68
CA GLY A 70 -4.38 8.39 -1.66
C GLY A 70 -4.64 9.86 -1.32
N VAL A 71 -5.72 10.17 -0.58
CA VAL A 71 -5.96 11.52 -0.04
C VAL A 71 -4.96 11.85 1.07
N ALA A 72 -4.67 10.90 1.96
CA ALA A 72 -3.61 11.06 2.97
C ALA A 72 -2.24 11.31 2.30
N LEU A 73 -1.92 10.56 1.24
CA LEU A 73 -0.69 10.76 0.46
C LEU A 73 -0.63 12.14 -0.22
N ASN A 74 -1.75 12.69 -0.69
CA ASN A 74 -1.80 14.03 -1.24
C ASN A 74 -1.44 15.08 -0.18
N HIS A 75 -2.01 14.99 1.02
CA HIS A 75 -1.66 15.89 2.13
C HIS A 75 -0.16 15.85 2.45
N LEU A 76 0.43 14.66 2.45
CA LEU A 76 1.86 14.49 2.71
C LEU A 76 2.73 15.05 1.59
N PHE A 77 2.32 14.84 0.33
CA PHE A 77 3.02 15.35 -0.84
C PHE A 77 3.04 16.88 -0.86
N GLU A 78 1.94 17.52 -0.46
CA GLU A 78 1.82 18.98 -0.36
C GLU A 78 2.55 19.55 0.86
N ALA A 79 2.53 18.84 2.00
CA ALA A 79 3.09 19.34 3.25
C ALA A 79 4.63 19.37 3.28
N PHE A 80 5.30 18.60 2.43
CA PHE A 80 6.75 18.50 2.38
C PHE A 80 7.29 18.73 0.96
N PRO A 81 7.13 19.95 0.42
CA PRO A 81 7.45 20.25 -0.98
C PRO A 81 8.95 20.20 -1.30
N ASP A 82 9.80 20.38 -0.29
CA ASP A 82 11.25 20.43 -0.46
C ASP A 82 11.92 19.05 -0.45
N ASP A 83 11.19 17.98 -0.11
CA ASP A 83 11.70 16.63 -0.21
C ASP A 83 11.89 16.26 -1.69
N PRO A 84 13.12 15.96 -2.18
CA PRO A 84 13.37 15.64 -3.60
C PRO A 84 12.71 14.34 -4.03
N GLU A 85 12.49 13.41 -3.08
CA GLU A 85 11.77 12.17 -3.27
C GLU A 85 10.53 12.15 -2.39
N PHE A 86 9.47 11.55 -2.91
CA PHE A 86 8.27 11.23 -2.13
C PHE A 86 8.17 9.73 -1.92
N ALA A 87 8.41 9.28 -0.70
CA ALA A 87 8.37 7.86 -0.36
C ALA A 87 7.25 7.53 0.64
N PHE A 88 6.63 6.37 0.46
CA PHE A 88 5.67 5.82 1.43
C PHE A 88 5.72 4.30 1.47
N ALA A 89 5.24 3.74 2.58
CA ALA A 89 5.01 2.30 2.75
C ALA A 89 3.68 2.05 3.45
N ASP A 90 3.02 0.95 3.11
CA ASP A 90 1.89 0.45 3.89
C ASP A 90 2.37 0.06 5.30
N SER A 91 1.55 0.31 6.32
CA SER A 91 1.93 0.04 7.72
C SER A 91 2.12 -1.44 8.03
N ASP A 92 1.74 -2.35 7.14
CA ASP A 92 1.95 -3.79 7.22
C ASP A 92 3.11 -4.30 6.34
N VAL A 93 4.02 -3.40 5.94
CA VAL A 93 5.34 -3.74 5.37
C VAL A 93 6.38 -3.79 6.48
N ILE A 94 7.23 -4.83 6.48
CA ILE A 94 8.31 -5.04 7.45
C ILE A 94 9.63 -5.29 6.71
N ALA A 95 10.72 -4.71 7.21
CA ALA A 95 12.07 -4.96 6.73
C ALA A 95 12.80 -5.96 7.64
N SER A 96 13.55 -6.90 7.06
CA SER A 96 14.41 -7.86 7.77
C SER A 96 15.90 -7.46 7.76
N GLY A 97 16.28 -6.49 6.95
CA GLY A 97 17.66 -6.00 6.78
C GLY A 97 17.70 -4.71 5.96
N ASP A 98 18.90 -4.32 5.53
CA ASP A 98 19.08 -3.16 4.64
C ASP A 98 18.60 -3.48 3.23
N PHE A 99 17.65 -2.70 2.76
CA PHE A 99 17.00 -2.84 1.46
C PHE A 99 17.29 -1.66 0.52
N MET A 100 17.94 -0.61 1.01
CA MET A 100 18.04 0.66 0.27
C MET A 100 18.95 0.58 -0.91
N GLU A 101 20.05 -0.13 -0.84
CA GLU A 101 20.98 -0.30 -1.97
C GLU A 101 20.27 -0.96 -3.17
N GLN A 102 19.34 -1.89 -2.92
CA GLN A 102 18.56 -2.56 -3.97
C GLN A 102 17.37 -1.72 -4.45
N LEU A 103 16.86 -0.83 -3.60
CA LEU A 103 15.68 -0.02 -3.90
C LEU A 103 16.04 1.34 -4.51
N TRP A 104 17.13 1.96 -4.09
CA TRP A 104 17.56 3.31 -4.44
C TRP A 104 19.08 3.38 -4.65
N PRO A 105 19.65 4.22 -5.54
CA PRO A 105 18.99 5.31 -6.29
C PRO A 105 18.22 4.81 -7.53
N THR A 106 17.36 5.69 -8.05
CA THR A 106 16.69 5.49 -9.34
C THR A 106 17.67 5.77 -10.49
N ARG A 107 17.36 5.22 -11.66
CA ARG A 107 18.12 5.49 -12.88
C ARG A 107 17.64 6.80 -13.53
N PRO A 108 18.49 7.50 -14.30
CA PRO A 108 18.04 8.63 -15.10
C PRO A 108 16.81 8.27 -15.96
N GLY A 109 15.77 9.12 -15.93
CA GLY A 109 14.51 8.86 -16.63
C GLY A 109 13.49 8.00 -15.87
N GLN A 110 13.87 7.41 -14.74
CA GLN A 110 13.00 6.63 -13.88
C GLN A 110 12.26 7.56 -12.89
N ALA A 111 10.92 7.61 -12.98
CA ALA A 111 10.12 8.47 -12.12
C ALA A 111 9.68 7.82 -10.82
N ALA A 112 9.64 6.49 -10.74
CA ALA A 112 9.30 5.80 -9.52
C ALA A 112 9.83 4.36 -9.48
N VAL A 113 10.05 3.88 -8.26
CA VAL A 113 10.35 2.48 -7.96
C VAL A 113 9.37 1.95 -6.92
N PHE A 114 8.99 0.68 -7.07
CA PHE A 114 8.01 0.00 -6.23
C PHE A 114 8.55 -1.33 -5.74
N SER A 115 8.15 -1.72 -4.53
CA SER A 115 8.54 -3.01 -3.94
C SER A 115 7.46 -3.57 -3.01
N ALA A 116 7.83 -4.61 -2.27
CA ALA A 116 7.03 -5.27 -1.25
C ALA A 116 5.66 -5.76 -1.74
N PRO A 117 5.58 -6.67 -2.74
CA PRO A 117 4.33 -7.30 -3.09
C PRO A 117 3.80 -8.13 -1.90
N PRO A 118 2.48 -8.25 -1.72
CA PRO A 118 1.92 -9.06 -0.65
C PRO A 118 2.42 -10.50 -0.68
N VAL A 119 2.74 -11.08 0.48
CA VAL A 119 3.29 -12.44 0.58
C VAL A 119 2.40 -13.52 -0.02
N TRP A 120 1.09 -13.29 -0.06
CA TRP A 120 0.11 -14.21 -0.66
C TRP A 120 0.00 -14.12 -2.20
N ALA A 121 0.66 -13.14 -2.84
CA ALA A 121 0.61 -12.96 -4.29
C ALA A 121 1.82 -13.61 -4.97
N THR A 122 1.60 -14.37 -6.03
CA THR A 122 2.67 -14.80 -6.95
C THR A 122 2.94 -13.70 -7.98
N ASP A 123 4.01 -13.85 -8.77
CA ASP A 123 4.30 -12.88 -9.83
C ASP A 123 3.21 -12.83 -10.89
N ASP A 124 2.67 -13.99 -11.26
CA ASP A 124 1.54 -14.08 -12.19
C ASP A 124 0.30 -13.33 -11.72
N ASP A 125 0.05 -13.28 -10.41
CA ASP A 125 -1.08 -12.54 -9.84
C ASP A 125 -0.94 -11.01 -10.03
N GLY A 126 0.28 -10.53 -10.24
CA GLY A 126 0.61 -9.14 -10.51
C GLY A 126 0.37 -8.70 -11.95
N VAL A 127 0.20 -9.62 -12.90
CA VAL A 127 -0.01 -9.29 -14.32
C VAL A 127 -1.46 -8.89 -14.59
N VAL A 128 -1.66 -7.78 -15.29
CA VAL A 128 -2.98 -7.31 -15.74
C VAL A 128 -3.54 -8.30 -16.77
N PRO A 129 -4.68 -8.96 -16.51
CA PRO A 129 -5.26 -9.91 -17.46
C PRO A 129 -5.72 -9.26 -18.76
N PRO A 130 -5.73 -10.00 -19.90
CA PRO A 130 -6.26 -9.50 -21.17
C PRO A 130 -7.68 -8.96 -21.01
N ARG A 131 -7.96 -7.82 -21.65
CA ARG A 131 -9.29 -7.18 -21.66
C ARG A 131 -9.86 -6.89 -20.27
N TRP A 132 -9.02 -6.87 -19.24
CA TRP A 132 -9.44 -6.58 -17.88
C TRP A 132 -9.57 -5.07 -17.68
N PRO A 133 -10.76 -4.55 -17.33
CA PRO A 133 -10.99 -3.13 -17.29
C PRO A 133 -10.60 -2.46 -15.96
N LEU A 134 -10.00 -3.20 -15.02
CA LEU A 134 -9.70 -2.73 -13.69
C LEU A 134 -8.20 -2.76 -13.41
N LEU A 135 -7.66 -1.67 -12.88
CA LEU A 135 -6.30 -1.58 -12.40
C LEU A 135 -6.31 -1.40 -10.88
N SER A 136 -6.28 -2.50 -10.15
CA SER A 136 -6.14 -2.52 -8.68
C SER A 136 -4.68 -2.49 -8.27
N GLY A 137 -4.38 -2.04 -7.04
CA GLY A 137 -3.04 -1.93 -6.50
C GLY A 137 -2.18 -3.20 -6.59
N ARG A 138 -2.78 -4.39 -6.58
CA ARG A 138 -2.07 -5.67 -6.73
C ARG A 138 -1.56 -5.96 -8.13
N LEU A 139 -2.20 -5.41 -9.17
CA LEU A 139 -1.76 -5.56 -10.56
C LEU A 139 -0.57 -4.64 -10.79
N ARG A 140 0.59 -5.17 -11.10
CA ARG A 140 1.88 -4.45 -11.09
C ARG A 140 2.48 -4.29 -12.47
N VAL A 141 2.12 -5.17 -13.40
CA VAL A 141 2.71 -5.27 -14.73
C VAL A 141 1.63 -5.45 -15.77
N LEU A 142 1.71 -4.77 -16.89
CA LEU A 142 0.87 -5.01 -18.06
C LEU A 142 1.35 -6.28 -18.78
N GLN A 143 0.56 -6.76 -19.77
CA GLN A 143 0.89 -7.98 -20.50
C GLN A 143 2.16 -7.88 -21.36
N ASP A 144 2.49 -6.69 -21.81
CA ASP A 144 3.70 -6.40 -22.56
C ASP A 144 4.96 -6.25 -21.67
N GLY A 145 4.81 -6.52 -20.37
CA GLY A 145 5.89 -6.37 -19.40
C GLY A 145 6.03 -4.96 -18.82
N THR A 146 5.23 -3.98 -19.26
CA THR A 146 5.33 -2.60 -18.77
C THR A 146 4.95 -2.54 -17.29
N PRO A 147 5.84 -2.07 -16.39
CA PRO A 147 5.53 -1.88 -14.98
C PRO A 147 4.51 -0.75 -14.79
N VAL A 148 3.47 -0.99 -14.01
CA VAL A 148 2.51 0.05 -13.58
C VAL A 148 2.61 0.32 -12.08
N GLY A 149 3.56 -0.30 -11.42
CA GLY A 149 3.89 -0.15 -10.02
C GLY A 149 2.95 -0.85 -9.04
N GLY A 150 3.47 -1.32 -7.92
CA GLY A 150 2.70 -1.75 -6.75
C GLY A 150 2.68 -0.61 -5.73
N THR A 151 1.51 -0.24 -5.21
CA THR A 151 1.40 0.91 -4.30
C THR A 151 1.48 0.51 -2.83
N TYR A 152 2.39 -0.40 -2.50
CA TYR A 152 2.60 -0.91 -1.14
C TYR A 152 3.80 -0.27 -0.46
N LEU A 153 4.89 -0.14 -1.20
CA LEU A 153 6.08 0.63 -0.90
C LEU A 153 6.52 1.28 -2.20
N ALA A 154 6.66 2.59 -2.19
CA ALA A 154 7.03 3.36 -3.38
C ALA A 154 7.95 4.52 -3.02
N ILE A 155 8.88 4.82 -3.94
CA ILE A 155 9.66 6.04 -3.96
C ILE A 155 9.43 6.70 -5.32
N TYR A 156 8.99 7.93 -5.31
CA TYR A 156 8.78 8.77 -6.50
C TYR A 156 9.84 9.87 -6.57
N ASP A 157 10.41 10.08 -7.74
CA ASP A 157 11.11 11.32 -8.05
C ASP A 157 10.08 12.47 -8.08
N ARG A 158 10.25 13.46 -7.23
CA ARG A 158 9.30 14.57 -7.09
C ARG A 158 9.27 15.43 -8.34
N ALA A 159 10.43 15.74 -8.92
CA ALA A 159 10.50 16.62 -10.09
C ALA A 159 9.75 16.04 -11.29
N ALA A 160 9.81 14.72 -11.50
CA ALA A 160 9.04 14.02 -12.52
C ALA A 160 7.55 13.91 -12.15
N THR A 161 7.24 13.70 -10.88
CA THR A 161 5.89 13.35 -10.42
C THR A 161 4.99 14.57 -10.22
N GLU A 162 5.49 15.66 -9.70
CA GLU A 162 4.69 16.82 -9.30
C GLU A 162 3.89 17.45 -10.46
N PRO A 163 4.46 17.68 -11.66
CA PRO A 163 3.69 18.19 -12.79
C PRO A 163 2.51 17.28 -13.19
N ILE A 164 2.72 15.97 -13.12
CA ILE A 164 1.70 14.96 -13.42
C ILE A 164 0.63 14.92 -12.33
N TRP A 165 1.06 14.89 -11.06
CA TRP A 165 0.18 14.88 -9.89
C TRP A 165 -0.74 16.10 -9.85
N ARG A 166 -0.23 17.30 -10.17
CA ARG A 166 -1.02 18.56 -10.24
C ARG A 166 -2.13 18.51 -11.30
N THR A 167 -1.94 17.74 -12.38
CA THR A 167 -2.94 17.58 -13.45
C THR A 167 -3.89 16.41 -13.21
N ALA A 168 -3.56 15.49 -12.31
CA ALA A 168 -4.45 14.39 -11.96
C ALA A 168 -5.62 14.91 -11.10
N PRO A 169 -6.89 14.63 -11.44
CA PRO A 169 -8.07 15.25 -10.80
C PRO A 169 -8.13 15.06 -9.27
N ARG A 170 -7.48 14.02 -8.74
CA ARG A 170 -7.41 13.70 -7.32
C ARG A 170 -5.98 13.29 -6.88
N GLY A 171 -4.96 13.73 -7.61
CA GLY A 171 -3.57 13.35 -7.34
C GLY A 171 -3.41 11.84 -7.20
N PHE A 172 -2.93 11.37 -6.03
CA PHE A 172 -2.74 9.95 -5.71
C PHE A 172 -4.04 9.20 -5.35
N GLY A 173 -5.18 9.89 -5.23
CA GLY A 173 -6.46 9.30 -4.85
C GLY A 173 -6.99 8.29 -5.88
N ILE A 174 -8.01 7.53 -5.46
CA ILE A 174 -8.71 6.57 -6.32
C ILE A 174 -9.49 7.34 -7.41
N HIS A 175 -9.39 6.85 -8.65
CA HIS A 175 -10.10 7.44 -9.79
C HIS A 175 -11.01 6.42 -10.47
N HIS A 176 -12.21 6.85 -10.80
CA HIS A 176 -13.11 6.11 -11.68
C HIS A 176 -13.03 6.65 -13.10
N ARG A 177 -13.26 5.82 -14.11
CA ARG A 177 -13.15 6.19 -15.53
C ARG A 177 -13.92 7.47 -15.90
N HIS A 178 -15.09 7.67 -15.32
CA HIS A 178 -15.91 8.86 -15.60
C HIS A 178 -15.32 10.17 -15.05
N ALA A 179 -14.43 10.10 -14.04
CA ALA A 179 -13.70 11.24 -13.49
C ALA A 179 -12.38 11.52 -14.22
N VAL A 180 -11.97 10.63 -15.14
CA VAL A 180 -10.73 10.78 -15.92
C VAL A 180 -11.00 11.61 -17.17
N PRO A 181 -10.16 12.62 -17.49
CA PRO A 181 -10.33 13.44 -18.70
C PRO A 181 -10.40 12.59 -19.97
N ARG A 182 -11.30 12.98 -20.91
CA ARG A 182 -11.50 12.24 -22.17
C ARG A 182 -10.22 12.14 -23.02
N ALA A 183 -9.37 13.17 -23.00
CA ALA A 183 -8.09 13.16 -23.71
C ALA A 183 -7.18 12.04 -23.17
N LEU A 184 -7.07 11.91 -21.83
CA LEU A 184 -6.30 10.85 -21.21
C LEU A 184 -6.89 9.46 -21.50
N THR A 185 -8.21 9.32 -21.44
CA THR A 185 -8.88 8.05 -21.81
C THR A 185 -8.56 7.64 -23.25
N ARG A 186 -8.49 8.60 -24.20
CA ARG A 186 -8.10 8.33 -25.60
C ARG A 186 -6.63 7.93 -25.70
N ALA A 187 -5.72 8.63 -25.02
CA ALA A 187 -4.30 8.31 -25.04
C ALA A 187 -4.04 6.88 -24.48
N LEU A 188 -4.75 6.49 -23.43
CA LEU A 188 -4.69 5.11 -22.89
C LEU A 188 -5.19 4.08 -23.92
N ALA A 189 -6.32 4.38 -24.59
CA ALA A 189 -6.87 3.48 -25.59
C ALA A 189 -5.95 3.30 -26.81
N GLN A 190 -5.24 4.36 -27.24
CA GLN A 190 -4.23 4.29 -28.31
C GLN A 190 -3.04 3.36 -27.94
N ARG A 191 -2.72 3.22 -26.68
CA ARG A 191 -1.75 2.24 -26.15
C ARG A 191 -2.34 0.83 -25.92
N GLY A 192 -3.62 0.62 -26.27
CA GLY A 192 -4.32 -0.63 -25.96
C GLY A 192 -4.68 -0.79 -24.48
N TRP A 193 -4.53 0.25 -23.69
CA TRP A 193 -4.79 0.20 -22.25
C TRP A 193 -6.25 0.58 -21.98
N SER A 194 -7.01 -0.34 -21.38
CA SER A 194 -8.42 -0.13 -21.02
C SER A 194 -8.60 -0.22 -19.51
N PHE A 195 -8.92 0.93 -18.90
CA PHE A 195 -9.12 1.01 -17.45
C PHE A 195 -10.52 1.53 -17.13
N ARG A 196 -11.18 1.00 -16.10
CA ARG A 196 -12.42 1.55 -15.52
C ARG A 196 -12.21 2.13 -14.14
N TYR A 197 -11.18 1.67 -13.45
CA TYR A 197 -10.86 2.02 -12.08
C TYR A 197 -9.35 2.08 -11.92
N PHE A 198 -8.89 3.14 -11.29
CA PHE A 198 -7.49 3.33 -10.90
C PHE A 198 -7.44 3.34 -9.38
N ASP A 199 -6.75 2.42 -8.81
CA ASP A 199 -6.46 2.38 -7.38
C ASP A 199 -5.49 3.50 -6.98
N THR A 200 -5.21 3.67 -5.70
CA THR A 200 -4.26 4.65 -5.18
C THR A 200 -2.99 4.73 -6.03
N CYS A 201 -2.56 5.94 -6.38
CA CYS A 201 -1.41 6.27 -7.24
C CYS A 201 -1.50 5.84 -8.71
N ARG A 202 -2.40 4.95 -9.09
CA ARG A 202 -2.40 4.31 -10.43
C ARG A 202 -2.59 5.28 -11.58
N LEU A 203 -3.42 6.30 -11.42
CA LEU A 203 -3.60 7.29 -12.48
C LEU A 203 -2.31 8.09 -12.70
N VAL A 204 -1.64 8.49 -11.64
CA VAL A 204 -0.34 9.18 -11.71
C VAL A 204 0.69 8.29 -12.39
N ASN A 205 0.81 7.02 -11.98
CA ASN A 205 1.74 6.06 -12.58
C ASN A 205 1.53 5.92 -14.09
N VAL A 206 0.28 5.77 -14.53
CA VAL A 206 -0.05 5.62 -15.95
C VAL A 206 0.22 6.92 -16.73
N GLN A 207 0.01 8.08 -16.12
CA GLN A 207 0.35 9.37 -16.74
C GLN A 207 1.87 9.56 -16.84
N LEU A 208 2.65 9.15 -15.86
CA LEU A 208 4.13 9.13 -15.93
C LEU A 208 4.60 8.29 -17.13
N LEU A 209 4.06 7.07 -17.29
CA LEU A 209 4.36 6.22 -18.45
C LEU A 209 3.98 6.87 -19.78
N LEU A 210 2.84 7.56 -19.84
CA LEU A 210 2.41 8.29 -21.05
C LEU A 210 3.32 9.50 -21.37
N ALA A 211 3.90 10.10 -20.33
CA ALA A 211 4.87 11.19 -20.46
C ALA A 211 6.29 10.70 -20.84
N GLY A 212 6.49 9.37 -20.94
CA GLY A 212 7.77 8.76 -21.35
C GLY A 212 8.73 8.43 -20.20
N TYR A 213 8.28 8.59 -18.95
CA TYR A 213 9.08 8.15 -17.80
C TYR A 213 9.05 6.64 -17.64
N GLU A 214 10.09 6.09 -17.02
CA GLU A 214 10.16 4.69 -16.64
C GLU A 214 9.65 4.49 -15.21
N LEU A 215 8.98 3.37 -14.99
CA LEU A 215 8.61 2.86 -13.67
C LEU A 215 9.30 1.50 -13.47
N ASP A 216 9.65 1.16 -12.23
CA ASP A 216 10.30 -0.10 -11.92
C ASP A 216 9.60 -0.85 -10.77
N ASN A 217 9.54 -2.18 -10.83
CA ASN A 217 9.08 -3.04 -9.73
C ASN A 217 10.25 -3.94 -9.32
N ARG A 218 10.76 -3.74 -8.11
CA ARG A 218 11.90 -4.50 -7.59
C ARG A 218 11.44 -5.54 -6.56
N ALA A 219 11.84 -6.78 -6.78
CA ALA A 219 11.71 -7.82 -5.77
C ALA A 219 12.90 -7.73 -4.82
N ILE A 220 12.65 -7.34 -3.57
CA ILE A 220 13.67 -7.15 -2.54
C ILE A 220 13.43 -8.17 -1.44
N PRO A 221 14.37 -9.11 -1.23
CA PRO A 221 14.20 -10.21 -0.26
C PRO A 221 14.00 -9.73 1.18
N GLU A 222 14.60 -8.57 1.53
CA GLU A 222 14.54 -7.98 2.86
C GLU A 222 13.22 -7.26 3.15
N LEU A 223 12.36 -7.06 2.14
CA LEU A 223 11.06 -6.43 2.31
C LEU A 223 9.92 -7.44 2.23
N HIS A 224 9.18 -7.56 3.31
CA HIS A 224 8.01 -8.43 3.40
C HIS A 224 6.74 -7.60 3.63
N HIS A 225 5.62 -8.00 3.04
CA HIS A 225 4.35 -7.31 3.16
C HIS A 225 3.23 -8.31 3.43
N VAL A 226 2.55 -8.17 4.56
CA VAL A 226 1.42 -9.05 4.91
C VAL A 226 0.30 -8.92 3.89
N GLY A 227 -0.05 -7.69 3.54
CA GLY A 227 -1.03 -7.35 2.51
C GLY A 227 -2.47 -7.33 2.99
N GLY A 228 -2.90 -6.13 3.36
CA GLY A 228 -4.26 -5.79 3.73
C GLY A 228 -4.51 -5.73 5.23
N PHE A 229 -3.48 -5.52 6.03
CA PHE A 229 -3.57 -5.26 7.48
C PHE A 229 -3.54 -3.77 7.81
N SER A 230 -3.05 -2.94 6.91
CA SER A 230 -2.96 -1.49 7.05
C SER A 230 -4.31 -0.77 7.08
N GLY A 231 -5.40 -1.41 6.67
CA GLY A 231 -6.73 -0.82 6.61
C GLY A 231 -7.65 -1.15 7.78
N PRO A 232 -8.51 -0.22 8.22
CA PRO A 232 -9.48 -0.46 9.31
C PRO A 232 -10.47 -1.58 8.99
N SER A 233 -10.68 -1.88 7.71
CA SER A 233 -11.53 -2.98 7.23
C SER A 233 -11.06 -4.36 7.67
N PHE A 234 -9.80 -4.50 8.01
CA PHE A 234 -9.24 -5.75 8.48
C PHE A 234 -9.70 -6.05 9.91
N TRP A 235 -9.63 -5.05 10.78
CA TRP A 235 -9.93 -5.17 12.21
C TRP A 235 -11.43 -5.04 12.51
N ASN A 236 -12.15 -4.28 11.68
CA ASN A 236 -13.61 -4.09 11.81
C ASN A 236 -14.24 -3.85 10.44
N PRO A 237 -14.66 -4.90 9.71
CA PRO A 237 -15.27 -4.78 8.39
C PRO A 237 -16.54 -3.89 8.37
N ARG A 238 -17.27 -3.79 9.51
CA ARG A 238 -18.45 -2.94 9.64
C ARG A 238 -18.10 -1.47 9.85
N ALA A 239 -16.95 -1.17 10.46
CA ALA A 239 -16.48 0.20 10.64
C ALA A 239 -16.03 0.82 9.31
N MET A 240 -15.50 0.04 8.36
CA MET A 240 -15.13 0.52 7.03
C MET A 240 -16.29 1.17 6.29
N LEU A 241 -17.50 0.59 6.37
CA LEU A 241 -18.68 1.15 5.72
C LEU A 241 -19.13 2.48 6.35
N ARG A 242 -18.71 2.77 7.58
CA ARG A 242 -19.05 3.99 8.33
C ARG A 242 -17.93 5.05 8.31
N SER A 243 -16.65 4.64 8.30
CA SER A 243 -15.49 5.54 8.45
C SER A 243 -15.07 6.20 7.14
N VAL A 244 -15.22 5.54 6.01
CA VAL A 244 -15.02 6.18 4.71
C VAL A 244 -16.25 7.04 4.42
N ARG A 245 -16.37 8.17 5.10
CA ARG A 245 -17.32 9.20 4.68
C ARG A 245 -16.84 9.72 3.34
N TRP A 246 -17.61 9.41 2.33
CA TRP A 246 -17.52 9.92 0.96
C TRP A 246 -17.82 11.43 0.89
N SER A 247 -17.38 12.21 1.89
CA SER A 247 -17.80 13.57 2.15
C SER A 247 -17.32 14.61 1.13
N GLU A 248 -16.36 14.26 0.29
CA GLU A 248 -15.74 15.20 -0.63
C GLU A 248 -16.31 15.15 -2.07
N ARG A 249 -17.29 14.30 -2.33
CA ARG A 249 -17.95 14.25 -3.64
C ARG A 249 -19.14 15.22 -3.70
N SER A 250 -19.32 15.90 -4.84
CA SER A 250 -20.51 16.71 -5.10
C SER A 250 -21.79 15.87 -4.95
N LYS A 251 -22.94 16.48 -4.60
CA LYS A 251 -24.20 15.74 -4.38
C LYS A 251 -24.63 14.90 -5.60
N GLY A 252 -24.33 15.32 -6.81
CA GLY A 252 -24.63 14.60 -8.06
C GLY A 252 -23.73 13.40 -8.30
N GLU A 253 -22.40 13.56 -8.10
CA GLU A 253 -21.44 12.46 -8.20
C GLU A 253 -21.68 11.38 -7.16
N ARG A 254 -22.19 11.73 -5.96
CA ARG A 254 -22.52 10.79 -4.90
C ARG A 254 -23.63 9.82 -5.27
N ARG A 255 -24.60 10.22 -6.07
CA ARG A 255 -25.78 9.39 -6.36
C ARG A 255 -25.58 8.45 -7.55
N PHE A 256 -25.03 8.95 -8.63
CA PHE A 256 -24.73 8.15 -9.83
C PHE A 256 -23.45 7.31 -9.68
N GLY A 257 -22.40 7.87 -9.07
CA GLY A 257 -21.16 7.15 -8.80
C GLY A 257 -21.38 5.90 -7.93
N ARG A 258 -22.18 6.00 -6.85
CA ARG A 258 -22.45 4.84 -5.98
C ARG A 258 -23.12 3.67 -6.71
N ILE A 259 -24.07 3.94 -7.57
CA ILE A 259 -24.81 2.89 -8.32
C ILE A 259 -23.88 2.25 -9.35
N ALA A 260 -23.14 3.05 -10.10
CA ALA A 260 -22.17 2.55 -11.08
C ALA A 260 -21.01 1.81 -10.43
N ASP A 261 -20.47 2.33 -9.31
CA ASP A 261 -19.39 1.72 -8.55
C ASP A 261 -19.84 0.40 -7.89
N HIS A 262 -21.02 0.38 -7.28
CA HIS A 262 -21.58 -0.81 -6.66
C HIS A 262 -21.87 -1.90 -7.70
N PHE A 263 -22.40 -1.52 -8.86
CA PHE A 263 -22.65 -2.45 -9.96
C PHE A 263 -21.34 -2.94 -10.58
N ALA A 264 -20.38 -2.07 -10.87
CA ALA A 264 -19.06 -2.45 -11.38
C ALA A 264 -18.32 -3.35 -10.38
N PHE A 265 -18.41 -3.06 -9.08
CA PHE A 265 -17.81 -3.88 -8.03
C PHE A 265 -18.50 -5.25 -7.93
N ARG A 266 -19.83 -5.34 -8.04
CA ARG A 266 -20.55 -6.63 -8.05
C ARG A 266 -20.22 -7.46 -9.30
N VAL A 267 -20.17 -6.84 -10.47
CA VAL A 267 -19.75 -7.50 -11.72
C VAL A 267 -18.29 -7.97 -11.62
N TYR A 268 -17.43 -7.14 -11.01
CA TYR A 268 -16.04 -7.50 -10.71
C TYR A 268 -15.95 -8.70 -9.77
N LEU A 269 -16.68 -8.70 -8.66
CA LEU A 269 -16.72 -9.82 -7.71
C LEU A 269 -17.28 -11.10 -8.37
N ALA A 270 -18.35 -10.99 -9.12
CA ALA A 270 -18.95 -12.13 -9.83
C ALA A 270 -18.02 -12.70 -10.92
N GLY A 271 -17.32 -11.84 -11.65
CA GLY A 271 -16.29 -12.24 -12.61
C GLY A 271 -15.09 -12.91 -11.93
N ARG A 272 -14.66 -12.38 -10.76
CA ARG A 272 -13.60 -12.99 -9.95
C ARG A 272 -13.93 -14.40 -9.50
N GLN A 273 -15.14 -14.63 -9.02
CA GLN A 273 -15.57 -15.96 -8.55
C GLN A 273 -15.64 -17.00 -9.66
N ARG A 274 -15.87 -16.57 -10.91
CA ARG A 274 -15.97 -17.46 -12.07
C ARG A 274 -14.62 -17.84 -12.70
N HIS A 275 -13.58 -17.01 -12.53
CA HIS A 275 -12.27 -17.28 -13.13
C HIS A 275 -11.39 -18.11 -12.17
N PRO A 276 -10.94 -19.33 -12.52
CA PRO A 276 -10.21 -20.23 -11.63
C PRO A 276 -8.96 -19.59 -10.98
N ARG A 277 -8.21 -18.77 -11.74
CA ARG A 277 -7.04 -18.04 -11.26
C ARG A 277 -7.39 -17.09 -10.10
N PHE A 278 -8.48 -16.32 -10.23
CA PHE A 278 -8.89 -15.39 -9.18
C PHE A 278 -9.49 -16.08 -7.98
N ARG A 279 -10.16 -17.21 -8.16
CA ARG A 279 -10.66 -18.03 -7.05
C ARG A 279 -9.49 -18.53 -6.21
N ARG A 280 -8.49 -19.17 -6.82
CA ARG A 280 -7.27 -19.61 -6.13
C ARG A 280 -6.55 -18.47 -5.39
N LEU A 281 -6.39 -17.32 -6.03
CA LEU A 281 -5.82 -16.14 -5.41
C LEU A 281 -6.62 -15.69 -4.17
N ILE A 282 -7.96 -15.68 -4.24
CA ILE A 282 -8.81 -15.28 -3.11
C ILE A 282 -8.69 -16.28 -1.97
N GLU A 283 -8.72 -17.58 -2.26
CA GLU A 283 -8.57 -18.66 -1.29
C GLU A 283 -7.21 -18.54 -0.58
N ARG A 284 -6.12 -18.44 -1.34
CA ARG A 284 -4.76 -18.26 -0.83
C ARG A 284 -4.64 -17.00 0.04
N ARG A 285 -5.11 -15.85 -0.46
CA ARG A 285 -5.14 -14.60 0.30
C ARG A 285 -5.91 -14.75 1.62
N SER A 286 -7.06 -15.41 1.58
CA SER A 286 -7.90 -15.59 2.77
C SER A 286 -7.22 -16.49 3.80
N ALA A 287 -6.61 -17.59 3.37
CA ALA A 287 -5.88 -18.52 4.22
C ALA A 287 -4.67 -17.83 4.88
N VAL A 288 -3.83 -17.16 4.07
CA VAL A 288 -2.64 -16.46 4.59
C VAL A 288 -3.05 -15.33 5.54
N ARG A 289 -4.08 -14.54 5.24
CA ARG A 289 -4.53 -13.47 6.13
C ARG A 289 -5.08 -14.00 7.45
N ALA A 290 -5.88 -15.06 7.41
CA ALA A 290 -6.40 -15.69 8.65
C ALA A 290 -5.24 -16.22 9.51
N TYR A 291 -4.27 -16.87 8.89
CA TYR A 291 -3.06 -17.33 9.57
C TYR A 291 -2.26 -16.18 10.18
N MET A 292 -1.95 -15.14 9.40
CA MET A 292 -1.19 -13.99 9.90
C MET A 292 -1.91 -13.25 11.04
N HIS A 293 -3.24 -13.23 11.02
CA HIS A 293 -4.01 -12.71 12.15
C HIS A 293 -3.76 -13.54 13.42
N ALA A 294 -3.92 -14.87 13.31
CA ALA A 294 -3.70 -15.76 14.44
C ALA A 294 -2.25 -15.72 14.94
N VAL A 295 -1.27 -15.61 14.03
CA VAL A 295 0.14 -15.42 14.36
C VAL A 295 0.37 -14.14 15.18
N LEU A 296 -0.15 -13.00 14.73
CA LEU A 296 0.00 -11.75 15.46
C LEU A 296 -0.70 -11.80 16.82
N ASP A 297 -1.91 -12.38 16.89
CA ASP A 297 -2.62 -12.54 18.16
C ASP A 297 -1.82 -13.41 19.14
N ALA A 298 -1.30 -14.56 18.70
CA ALA A 298 -0.48 -15.45 19.51
C ALA A 298 0.82 -14.78 19.98
N MET A 299 1.52 -14.06 19.09
CA MET A 299 2.75 -13.33 19.45
C MET A 299 2.50 -12.26 20.52
N PHE A 300 1.41 -11.50 20.41
CA PHE A 300 1.07 -10.48 21.41
C PHE A 300 0.56 -11.07 22.73
N ALA A 301 -0.05 -12.25 22.69
CA ALA A 301 -0.47 -12.97 23.90
C ALA A 301 0.65 -13.79 24.54
N GLY A 302 1.82 -13.94 23.89
CA GLY A 302 2.88 -14.83 24.34
C GLY A 302 2.53 -16.32 24.21
N GLU A 303 1.64 -16.65 23.29
CA GLU A 303 1.15 -18.02 23.05
C GLU A 303 1.95 -18.74 21.96
N ALA A 304 1.79 -20.05 21.86
CA ALA A 304 2.38 -20.84 20.79
C ALA A 304 1.79 -20.46 19.44
N LEU A 305 2.66 -20.39 18.42
CA LEU A 305 2.21 -20.04 17.07
C LEU A 305 1.31 -21.12 16.46
N PRO A 306 0.28 -20.73 15.72
CA PRO A 306 -0.56 -21.68 15.00
C PRO A 306 0.23 -22.38 13.89
N PRO A 307 -0.18 -23.58 13.46
CA PRO A 307 0.46 -24.27 12.35
C PRO A 307 0.33 -23.45 11.05
N ALA A 308 1.42 -23.41 10.27
CA ALA A 308 1.44 -22.67 9.01
C ALA A 308 0.42 -23.26 8.00
N PRO A 309 -0.24 -22.40 7.20
CA PRO A 309 -1.14 -22.89 6.17
C PRO A 309 -0.34 -23.53 5.04
N HIS A 310 -0.90 -24.58 4.43
CA HIS A 310 -0.43 -25.07 3.13
C HIS A 310 -1.28 -24.41 2.05
N THR A 311 -0.63 -23.59 1.21
CA THR A 311 -1.30 -22.96 0.07
C THR A 311 -1.09 -23.77 -1.20
N ASP A 312 -1.65 -23.33 -2.32
CA ASP A 312 -1.41 -23.89 -3.66
C ASP A 312 -0.05 -23.46 -4.25
N SER A 313 0.83 -22.81 -3.45
CA SER A 313 2.12 -22.29 -3.90
C SER A 313 3.20 -22.42 -2.84
N VAL A 314 4.19 -23.28 -3.12
CA VAL A 314 5.38 -23.47 -2.27
C VAL A 314 6.15 -22.16 -2.05
N GLU A 315 6.19 -21.29 -3.08
CA GLU A 315 6.82 -19.98 -2.96
C GLU A 315 6.11 -19.10 -1.93
N VAL A 316 4.78 -19.07 -1.95
CA VAL A 316 3.98 -18.31 -0.97
C VAL A 316 4.19 -18.87 0.43
N ASP A 317 4.17 -20.19 0.59
CA ASP A 317 4.39 -20.83 1.90
C ASP A 317 5.77 -20.46 2.47
N ARG A 318 6.82 -20.47 1.64
CA ARG A 318 8.17 -20.05 2.03
C ARG A 318 8.23 -18.56 2.42
N ARG A 319 7.57 -17.68 1.66
CA ARG A 319 7.52 -16.24 1.95
C ARG A 319 6.75 -15.94 3.24
N VAL A 320 5.67 -16.69 3.49
CA VAL A 320 4.90 -16.59 4.76
C VAL A 320 5.77 -17.02 5.94
N ALA A 321 6.52 -18.12 5.84
CA ALA A 321 7.43 -18.56 6.88
C ALA A 321 8.55 -17.52 7.17
N ALA A 322 9.14 -16.95 6.12
CA ALA A 322 10.15 -15.89 6.24
C ALA A 322 9.57 -14.63 6.91
N LEU A 323 8.37 -14.23 6.54
CA LEU A 323 7.67 -13.10 7.17
C LEU A 323 7.43 -13.34 8.66
N VAL A 324 6.96 -14.52 9.06
CA VAL A 324 6.71 -14.86 10.47
C VAL A 324 8.00 -14.79 11.28
N ALA A 325 9.10 -15.38 10.77
CA ALA A 325 10.40 -15.31 11.42
C ALA A 325 10.91 -13.85 11.57
N THR A 326 10.68 -13.02 10.55
CA THR A 326 11.05 -11.59 10.58
C THR A 326 10.26 -10.83 11.64
N ILE A 327 8.95 -11.09 11.77
CA ILE A 327 8.10 -10.46 12.78
C ILE A 327 8.58 -10.86 14.18
N GLN A 328 8.84 -12.15 14.43
CA GLN A 328 9.36 -12.63 15.72
C GLN A 328 10.67 -11.92 16.11
N ALA A 329 11.64 -11.91 15.19
CA ALA A 329 12.92 -11.25 15.41
C ALA A 329 12.79 -9.74 15.69
N GLN A 330 11.83 -9.07 15.05
CA GLN A 330 11.58 -7.65 15.27
C GLN A 330 10.91 -7.38 16.62
N LEU A 331 9.96 -8.19 17.04
CA LEU A 331 9.32 -8.07 18.35
C LEU A 331 10.31 -8.33 19.49
N GLU A 332 11.18 -9.33 19.35
CA GLU A 332 12.26 -9.61 20.32
C GLU A 332 13.24 -8.43 20.45
N ARG A 333 13.61 -7.80 19.32
CA ARG A 333 14.44 -6.60 19.33
C ARG A 333 13.76 -5.46 20.09
N SER A 334 12.49 -5.20 19.80
CA SER A 334 11.71 -4.14 20.46
C SER A 334 11.58 -4.37 21.95
N ALA A 335 11.37 -5.61 22.42
CA ALA A 335 11.31 -5.95 23.82
C ALA A 335 12.65 -5.72 24.57
N ARG A 336 13.78 -6.04 23.92
CA ARG A 336 15.13 -5.78 24.49
C ARG A 336 15.44 -4.29 24.62
N PHE A 337 14.91 -3.45 23.75
CA PHE A 337 15.05 -1.99 23.87
C PHE A 337 14.22 -1.43 25.03
N ALA A 338 13.01 -1.94 25.23
CA ALA A 338 12.14 -1.53 26.35
C ALA A 338 12.70 -1.91 27.74
N SER A 339 13.40 -3.06 27.84
CA SER A 339 13.99 -3.55 29.10
C SER A 339 15.30 -2.84 29.51
N ARG A 340 15.89 -2.00 28.67
CA ARG A 340 17.13 -1.25 28.94
C ARG A 340 16.89 0.21 29.41
N LYS A 341 15.64 0.63 29.45
CA LYS A 341 15.20 1.89 30.06
C LYS A 341 14.63 1.66 31.45
#